data_d1bbe8e21e40fd1a187ecc258ae65186
#
_entry.id   d1bbe8e21e40fd1a187ecc258ae65186
#
_cell.length_a   1.000
_cell.length_b   1.000
_cell.length_c   1.000
_cell.angle_alpha   90.00
_cell.angle_beta   90.00
_cell.angle_gamma   90.00
#
_symmetry.space_group_name_H-M   'P 1'
#
loop_
_entity.id
_entity.type
_entity.pdbx_description
1 polymer ?
#
loop_
_entity_poly.entity_id
_entity_poly.type
_entity_poly.pdbx_seq_one_letter_code
_entity_poly.pdbx_strand_id
1 'polypeptide(L)'
;WPPVEAVDSSDPSSADLSLLLKDMSLLGVVGIQDPIRPGVPEAVAKCHHAGVVVRMVTGDNMVTAKAIATDCGIYTDGVVMEGPDFRRFTDEQFDEVLPKLQVLARSSPEDKRILVTRLRAMGEIVAVTGDGTNDGPALKAANIGFSMGIAGTEVAKEASAIVLMDDNFASILTALMWGRAVNDAVRKFLQFQITVNITAVLLTFISSVADSQMRSVLTAVQLLWINLIM
;
A
#
# COMPACT_ATOMS: atom_id res chain seq x y z
N TRP A 1 14.95 16.11 44.49
CA TRP A 1 15.64 15.82 43.25
C TRP A 1 17.13 15.76 43.54
N PRO A 2 17.82 14.64 43.36
CA PRO A 2 19.27 14.58 43.56
C PRO A 2 19.96 15.56 42.61
N PRO A 3 21.11 16.12 43.03
CA PRO A 3 21.84 17.08 42.18
C PRO A 3 22.32 16.37 40.90
N VAL A 4 22.21 17.08 39.79
CA VAL A 4 22.51 16.63 38.42
C VAL A 4 23.97 16.17 38.19
N GLU A 5 24.84 16.38 39.20
CA GLU A 5 26.26 16.02 39.16
C GLU A 5 26.54 14.51 39.22
N ALA A 6 25.51 13.69 39.42
CA ALA A 6 25.68 12.22 39.54
C ALA A 6 25.50 11.46 38.19
N VAL A 7 25.26 12.16 37.09
CA VAL A 7 25.11 11.55 35.77
C VAL A 7 26.23 12.00 34.87
N ASP A 8 27.12 11.08 34.50
CA ASP A 8 28.12 11.33 33.47
C ASP A 8 27.43 11.60 32.15
N SER A 9 27.53 12.81 31.64
CA SER A 9 26.89 13.25 30.38
C SER A 9 27.44 12.59 29.12
N SER A 10 28.52 11.80 29.26
CA SER A 10 29.17 11.11 28.14
C SER A 10 28.61 9.69 27.90
N ASP A 11 27.93 9.08 28.88
CA ASP A 11 27.33 7.76 28.75
C ASP A 11 26.01 7.65 29.54
N PRO A 12 24.85 7.87 28.84
CA PRO A 12 23.54 7.77 29.48
C PRO A 12 23.18 6.38 30.01
N SER A 13 23.90 5.33 29.56
CA SER A 13 23.70 3.95 30.04
C SER A 13 24.39 3.66 31.39
N SER A 14 25.30 4.52 31.83
CA SER A 14 26.04 4.42 33.10
C SER A 14 25.26 5.03 34.27
N ALA A 15 24.13 5.69 34.06
CA ALA A 15 23.31 6.24 35.12
C ALA A 15 22.78 5.12 36.01
N ASP A 16 23.28 5.09 37.27
CA ASP A 16 22.76 4.16 38.27
C ASP A 16 21.33 4.54 38.67
N LEU A 17 20.38 3.97 37.92
CA LEU A 17 18.95 4.15 38.14
C LEU A 17 18.51 3.84 39.57
N SER A 18 19.30 3.04 40.33
CA SER A 18 19.01 2.71 41.72
C SER A 18 19.03 3.94 42.61
N LEU A 19 19.86 4.93 42.29
CA LEU A 19 19.92 6.21 43.02
C LEU A 19 18.72 7.10 42.77
N LEU A 20 18.19 7.06 41.55
CA LEU A 20 16.99 7.83 41.17
C LEU A 20 15.70 7.20 41.67
N LEU A 21 15.68 5.88 41.84
CA LEU A 21 14.50 5.10 42.27
C LEU A 21 14.46 4.93 43.82
N LYS A 22 15.40 5.53 44.55
CA LYS A 22 15.42 5.46 46.01
C LYS A 22 14.27 6.28 46.60
N ASP A 23 13.53 5.68 47.54
CA ASP A 23 12.42 6.30 48.28
C ASP A 23 11.23 6.75 47.36
N MET A 24 11.06 6.15 46.21
CA MET A 24 9.87 6.39 45.33
C MET A 24 8.65 5.63 45.85
N SER A 25 7.51 6.29 45.88
CA SER A 25 6.21 5.67 46.15
C SER A 25 5.48 5.45 44.80
N LEU A 26 4.98 4.24 44.59
CA LEU A 26 4.13 3.94 43.42
C LEU A 26 2.80 4.68 43.60
N LEU A 27 2.54 5.69 42.78
CA LEU A 27 1.31 6.45 42.78
C LEU A 27 0.18 5.75 42.01
N GLY A 28 0.50 5.00 40.99
CA GLY A 28 -0.47 4.28 40.16
C GLY A 28 0.14 3.70 38.91
N VAL A 29 -0.64 2.88 38.25
CA VAL A 29 -0.36 2.33 36.92
C VAL A 29 -1.46 2.80 35.99
N VAL A 30 -1.09 3.41 34.88
CA VAL A 30 -2.04 3.90 33.86
C VAL A 30 -1.83 3.13 32.56
N GLY A 31 -2.93 2.78 31.91
CA GLY A 31 -2.91 2.22 30.57
C GLY A 31 -3.04 3.34 29.53
N ILE A 32 -2.22 3.28 28.48
CA ILE A 32 -2.35 4.16 27.32
C ILE A 32 -2.91 3.33 26.18
N GLN A 33 -4.06 3.75 25.65
CA GLN A 33 -4.68 3.10 24.50
C GLN A 33 -4.97 4.15 23.44
N ASP A 34 -4.51 3.93 22.22
CA ASP A 34 -4.90 4.70 21.05
C ASP A 34 -6.04 3.95 20.35
N PRO A 35 -7.27 4.51 20.36
CA PRO A 35 -8.41 3.82 19.76
C PRO A 35 -8.29 3.77 18.24
N ILE A 36 -8.75 2.67 17.65
CA ILE A 36 -8.83 2.51 16.20
C ILE A 36 -9.79 3.57 15.64
N ARG A 37 -9.39 4.21 14.55
CA ARG A 37 -10.23 5.20 13.87
C ARG A 37 -11.53 4.54 13.37
N PRO A 38 -12.68 5.23 13.49
CA PRO A 38 -13.97 4.72 13.00
C PRO A 38 -13.90 4.35 11.51
N GLY A 39 -14.53 3.23 11.14
CA GLY A 39 -14.60 2.76 9.75
C GLY A 39 -13.39 1.99 9.24
N VAL A 40 -12.31 1.85 10.02
CA VAL A 40 -11.12 1.08 9.60
C VAL A 40 -11.42 -0.42 9.51
N PRO A 41 -12.06 -1.08 10.48
CA PRO A 41 -12.38 -2.51 10.38
C PRO A 41 -13.28 -2.83 9.18
N GLU A 42 -14.28 -1.99 8.92
CA GLU A 42 -15.18 -2.15 7.77
C GLU A 42 -14.43 -1.95 6.45
N ALA A 43 -13.49 -1.00 6.41
CA ALA A 43 -12.65 -0.77 5.24
C ALA A 43 -11.73 -1.96 4.96
N VAL A 44 -11.10 -2.52 6.01
CA VAL A 44 -10.27 -3.74 5.90
C VAL A 44 -11.09 -4.92 5.39
N ALA A 45 -12.29 -5.15 5.95
CA ALA A 45 -13.19 -6.21 5.50
C ALA A 45 -13.55 -6.06 4.01
N LYS A 46 -13.84 -4.84 3.55
CA LYS A 46 -14.10 -4.57 2.13
C LYS A 46 -12.88 -4.80 1.25
N CYS A 47 -11.66 -4.47 1.72
CA CYS A 47 -10.41 -4.80 1.03
C CYS A 47 -10.29 -6.32 0.82
N HIS A 48 -10.52 -7.11 1.87
CA HIS A 48 -10.49 -8.58 1.80
C HIS A 48 -11.52 -9.13 0.81
N HIS A 49 -12.76 -8.64 0.85
CA HIS A 49 -13.79 -8.99 -0.14
C HIS A 49 -13.41 -8.63 -1.58
N ALA A 50 -12.63 -7.57 -1.75
CA ALA A 50 -12.10 -7.15 -3.05
C ALA A 50 -10.85 -7.93 -3.48
N GLY A 51 -10.42 -8.95 -2.71
CA GLY A 51 -9.22 -9.73 -2.98
C GLY A 51 -7.90 -8.99 -2.71
N VAL A 52 -7.95 -7.93 -1.89
CA VAL A 52 -6.76 -7.18 -1.48
C VAL A 52 -6.27 -7.70 -0.14
N VAL A 53 -5.02 -8.13 -0.09
CA VAL A 53 -4.37 -8.53 1.16
C VAL A 53 -3.88 -7.28 1.89
N VAL A 54 -4.47 -7.02 3.06
CA VAL A 54 -4.05 -5.91 3.92
C VAL A 54 -3.00 -6.41 4.90
N ARG A 55 -1.89 -5.68 5.02
CA ARG A 55 -0.81 -5.98 5.95
C ARG A 55 -0.54 -4.78 6.84
N MET A 56 -0.25 -5.03 8.11
CA MET A 56 0.16 -3.99 9.05
C MET A 56 1.67 -3.98 9.19
N VAL A 57 2.27 -2.80 9.03
CA VAL A 57 3.72 -2.59 9.23
C VAL A 57 3.90 -1.41 10.17
N THR A 58 4.44 -1.67 11.35
CA THR A 58 4.53 -0.67 12.43
C THR A 58 5.87 -0.73 13.15
N GLY A 59 6.28 0.39 13.75
CA GLY A 59 7.39 0.46 14.69
C GLY A 59 7.08 -0.10 16.08
N ASP A 60 5.81 -0.34 16.40
CA ASP A 60 5.36 -0.86 17.69
C ASP A 60 5.87 -2.27 17.97
N ASN A 61 5.79 -2.66 19.24
CA ASN A 61 6.13 -4.02 19.66
C ASN A 61 5.09 -5.02 19.10
N MET A 62 5.51 -6.29 19.04
CA MET A 62 4.71 -7.39 18.47
C MET A 62 3.36 -7.56 19.17
N VAL A 63 3.29 -7.41 20.49
CA VAL A 63 2.06 -7.62 21.27
C VAL A 63 1.01 -6.56 20.89
N THR A 64 1.42 -5.30 20.91
CA THR A 64 0.54 -4.16 20.53
C THR A 64 0.13 -4.25 19.08
N ALA A 65 1.09 -4.48 18.16
CA ALA A 65 0.82 -4.60 16.74
C ALA A 65 -0.18 -5.72 16.43
N LYS A 66 -0.01 -6.88 17.06
CA LYS A 66 -0.92 -8.03 16.90
C LYS A 66 -2.32 -7.72 17.43
N ALA A 67 -2.43 -7.08 18.60
CA ALA A 67 -3.72 -6.69 19.18
C ALA A 67 -4.48 -5.74 18.25
N ILE A 68 -3.84 -4.65 17.82
CA ILE A 68 -4.44 -3.67 16.90
C ILE A 68 -4.82 -4.33 15.57
N ALA A 69 -3.93 -5.17 15.01
CA ALA A 69 -4.21 -5.87 13.75
C ALA A 69 -5.41 -6.83 13.87
N THR A 70 -5.59 -7.47 15.03
CA THR A 70 -6.76 -8.32 15.31
C THR A 70 -8.03 -7.49 15.36
N ASP A 71 -8.02 -6.39 16.10
CA ASP A 71 -9.16 -5.49 16.24
C ASP A 71 -9.57 -4.84 14.92
N CYS A 72 -8.59 -4.56 14.04
CA CYS A 72 -8.82 -4.07 12.68
C CYS A 72 -9.28 -5.16 11.69
N GLY A 73 -9.21 -6.45 12.05
CA GLY A 73 -9.51 -7.56 11.15
C GLY A 73 -8.41 -7.84 10.11
N ILE A 74 -7.20 -7.29 10.31
CA ILE A 74 -6.03 -7.55 9.45
C ILE A 74 -5.40 -8.89 9.80
N TYR A 75 -5.25 -9.16 11.11
CA TYR A 75 -4.70 -10.42 11.59
C TYR A 75 -5.80 -11.47 11.79
N THR A 76 -5.60 -12.62 11.19
CA THR A 76 -6.44 -13.80 11.33
C THR A 76 -5.64 -14.99 11.87
N ASP A 77 -4.86 -15.63 11.01
CA ASP A 77 -4.05 -16.81 11.29
C ASP A 77 -2.67 -16.77 10.61
N GLY A 78 -2.34 -15.64 10.01
CA GLY A 78 -1.08 -15.45 9.27
C GLY A 78 0.14 -15.23 10.16
N VAL A 79 1.26 -14.93 9.52
CA VAL A 79 2.53 -14.72 10.19
C VAL A 79 2.62 -13.32 10.79
N VAL A 80 3.06 -13.27 12.06
CA VAL A 80 3.48 -12.04 12.74
C VAL A 80 4.98 -12.15 13.02
N MET A 81 5.75 -11.11 12.67
CA MET A 81 7.20 -11.12 12.92
C MET A 81 7.73 -9.74 13.23
N GLU A 82 8.96 -9.67 13.71
CA GLU A 82 9.67 -8.43 13.98
C GLU A 82 10.67 -8.09 12.87
N GLY A 83 10.92 -6.79 12.66
CA GLY A 83 11.85 -6.29 11.66
C GLY A 83 13.27 -6.86 11.75
N PRO A 84 13.89 -7.01 12.94
CA PRO A 84 15.20 -7.63 13.07
C PRO A 84 15.31 -9.05 12.53
N ASP A 85 14.27 -9.88 12.66
CA ASP A 85 14.22 -11.23 12.12
C ASP A 85 13.95 -11.22 10.61
N PHE A 86 13.04 -10.34 10.18
CA PHE A 86 12.72 -10.12 8.79
C PHE A 86 13.96 -9.78 7.94
N ARG A 87 14.87 -8.94 8.44
CA ARG A 87 16.10 -8.55 7.72
C ARG A 87 17.12 -9.68 7.54
N ARG A 88 17.02 -10.76 8.31
CA ARG A 88 17.95 -11.90 8.26
C ARG A 88 17.54 -12.97 7.26
N PHE A 89 16.38 -12.83 6.64
CA PHE A 89 15.85 -13.83 5.72
C PHE A 89 16.66 -13.93 4.44
N THR A 90 16.83 -15.17 3.98
CA THR A 90 17.28 -15.46 2.60
C THR A 90 16.13 -15.25 1.62
N ASP A 91 16.46 -15.21 0.33
CA ASP A 91 15.46 -15.02 -0.73
C ASP A 91 14.38 -16.12 -0.70
N GLU A 92 14.80 -17.38 -0.47
CA GLU A 92 13.86 -18.51 -0.36
C GLU A 92 12.91 -18.37 0.83
N GLN A 93 13.42 -17.89 1.97
CA GLN A 93 12.59 -17.65 3.17
C GLN A 93 11.59 -16.52 2.94
N PHE A 94 11.97 -15.49 2.19
CA PHE A 94 11.03 -14.45 1.79
C PHE A 94 9.88 -15.01 0.96
N ASP A 95 10.17 -15.83 -0.04
CA ASP A 95 9.16 -16.41 -0.91
C ASP A 95 8.15 -17.30 -0.16
N GLU A 96 8.60 -17.98 0.89
CA GLU A 96 7.73 -18.81 1.74
C GLU A 96 6.86 -17.99 2.71
N VAL A 97 7.44 -16.95 3.33
CA VAL A 97 6.82 -16.23 4.45
C VAL A 97 5.96 -15.07 3.95
N LEU A 98 6.37 -14.33 2.91
CA LEU A 98 5.67 -13.14 2.46
C LEU A 98 4.20 -13.36 2.09
N PRO A 99 3.80 -14.48 1.44
CA PRO A 99 2.38 -14.72 1.17
C PRO A 99 1.51 -14.80 2.43
N LYS A 100 2.09 -15.26 3.54
CA LYS A 100 1.40 -15.47 4.83
C LYS A 100 1.61 -14.31 5.82
N LEU A 101 2.52 -13.37 5.54
CA LEU A 101 2.83 -12.26 6.43
C LEU A 101 1.65 -11.31 6.54
N GLN A 102 1.15 -11.10 7.73
CA GLN A 102 0.05 -10.15 8.01
C GLN A 102 0.52 -8.96 8.85
N VAL A 103 1.47 -9.17 9.77
CA VAL A 103 1.95 -8.11 10.66
C VAL A 103 3.48 -8.12 10.72
N LEU A 104 4.09 -6.96 10.45
CA LEU A 104 5.51 -6.70 10.67
C LEU A 104 5.65 -5.63 11.75
N ALA A 105 6.07 -6.07 12.94
CA ALA A 105 6.28 -5.23 14.13
C ALA A 105 7.73 -4.75 14.22
N ARG A 106 8.01 -3.74 15.02
CA ARG A 106 9.36 -3.16 15.21
C ARG A 106 10.09 -2.94 13.89
N SER A 107 9.36 -2.54 12.87
CA SER A 107 9.90 -2.31 11.55
C SER A 107 10.60 -0.97 11.44
N SER A 108 11.75 -0.97 10.80
CA SER A 108 12.46 0.25 10.38
C SER A 108 11.93 0.74 9.03
N PRO A 109 12.23 1.99 8.62
CA PRO A 109 11.91 2.48 7.27
C PRO A 109 12.46 1.59 6.15
N GLU A 110 13.63 1.00 6.37
CA GLU A 110 14.26 0.08 5.42
C GLU A 110 13.50 -1.24 5.29
N ASP A 111 13.00 -1.79 6.41
CA ASP A 111 12.19 -3.01 6.37
C ASP A 111 10.91 -2.82 5.56
N LYS A 112 10.27 -1.65 5.69
CA LYS A 112 9.10 -1.26 4.88
C LYS A 112 9.45 -1.26 3.39
N ARG A 113 10.59 -0.68 3.03
CA ARG A 113 11.09 -0.64 1.65
C ARG A 113 11.41 -2.04 1.10
N ILE A 114 12.09 -2.88 1.90
CA ILE A 114 12.43 -4.26 1.54
C ILE A 114 11.14 -5.05 1.28
N LEU A 115 10.17 -5.00 2.18
CA LEU A 115 8.88 -5.68 2.04
C LEU A 115 8.19 -5.31 0.72
N VAL A 116 8.08 -4.03 0.44
CA VAL A 116 7.46 -3.52 -0.80
C VAL A 116 8.20 -4.01 -2.04
N THR A 117 9.52 -3.92 -2.03
CA THR A 117 10.36 -4.32 -3.16
C THR A 117 10.24 -5.83 -3.43
N ARG A 118 10.23 -6.66 -2.38
CA ARG A 118 10.08 -8.11 -2.51
C ARG A 118 8.70 -8.52 -3.02
N LEU A 119 7.63 -7.94 -2.50
CA LEU A 119 6.27 -8.19 -2.98
C LEU A 119 6.13 -7.83 -4.47
N ARG A 120 6.72 -6.71 -4.90
CA ARG A 120 6.74 -6.33 -6.32
C ARG A 120 7.55 -7.29 -7.18
N ALA A 121 8.68 -7.80 -6.69
CA ALA A 121 9.48 -8.81 -7.38
C ALA A 121 8.72 -10.13 -7.56
N MET A 122 7.81 -10.47 -6.63
CA MET A 122 6.89 -11.61 -6.75
C MET A 122 5.74 -11.36 -7.76
N GLY A 123 5.67 -10.19 -8.37
CA GLY A 123 4.62 -9.82 -9.35
C GLY A 123 3.36 -9.21 -8.73
N GLU A 124 3.36 -8.92 -7.42
CA GLU A 124 2.24 -8.30 -6.74
C GLU A 124 2.16 -6.79 -7.04
N ILE A 125 0.95 -6.27 -7.13
CA ILE A 125 0.68 -4.83 -7.19
C ILE A 125 0.54 -4.30 -5.77
N VAL A 126 1.52 -3.54 -5.34
CA VAL A 126 1.66 -3.08 -3.95
C VAL A 126 1.24 -1.63 -3.82
N ALA A 127 0.31 -1.38 -2.91
CA ALA A 127 -0.01 -0.06 -2.41
C ALA A 127 0.53 0.11 -0.98
N VAL A 128 1.04 1.29 -0.68
CA VAL A 128 1.53 1.66 0.66
C VAL A 128 0.80 2.91 1.13
N THR A 129 0.39 2.92 2.37
CA THR A 129 -0.13 4.12 3.04
C THR A 129 0.80 4.52 4.17
N GLY A 130 1.08 5.80 4.29
CA GLY A 130 1.94 6.36 5.33
C GLY A 130 1.77 7.87 5.44
N ASP A 131 2.11 8.41 6.59
CA ASP A 131 1.99 9.85 6.92
C ASP A 131 3.34 10.48 7.30
N GLY A 132 4.32 9.65 7.65
CA GLY A 132 5.62 10.07 8.15
C GLY A 132 6.73 10.14 7.10
N THR A 133 7.75 10.93 7.41
CA THR A 133 8.99 11.00 6.62
C THR A 133 9.65 9.61 6.49
N ASN A 134 9.49 8.77 7.50
CA ASN A 134 10.02 7.40 7.55
C ASN A 134 9.36 6.46 6.52
N ASP A 135 8.16 6.80 6.04
CA ASP A 135 7.43 6.03 5.04
C ASP A 135 7.82 6.40 3.60
N GLY A 136 8.46 7.54 3.39
CA GLY A 136 8.85 8.05 2.09
C GLY A 136 9.54 7.04 1.18
N PRO A 137 10.57 6.30 1.63
CA PRO A 137 11.22 5.28 0.82
C PRO A 137 10.28 4.13 0.38
N ALA A 138 9.37 3.70 1.25
CA ALA A 138 8.39 2.66 0.94
C ALA A 138 7.28 3.17 0.01
N LEU A 139 6.78 4.40 0.25
CA LEU A 139 5.80 5.07 -0.61
C LEU A 139 6.32 5.20 -2.05
N LYS A 140 7.58 5.60 -2.20
CA LYS A 140 8.23 5.75 -3.51
C LYS A 140 8.54 4.41 -4.19
N ALA A 141 8.82 3.37 -3.40
CA ALA A 141 9.08 2.03 -3.92
C ALA A 141 7.79 1.29 -4.33
N ALA A 142 6.63 1.67 -3.83
CA ALA A 142 5.35 1.05 -4.13
C ALA A 142 4.88 1.34 -5.58
N ASN A 143 3.92 0.54 -6.07
CA ASN A 143 3.23 0.87 -7.32
C ASN A 143 2.31 2.08 -7.11
N ILE A 144 1.69 2.18 -5.92
CA ILE A 144 0.84 3.31 -5.53
C ILE A 144 1.16 3.68 -4.09
N GLY A 145 1.66 4.90 -3.87
CA GLY A 145 1.80 5.50 -2.55
C GLY A 145 0.59 6.34 -2.20
N PHE A 146 0.04 6.16 -1.01
CA PHE A 146 -1.00 7.00 -0.43
C PHE A 146 -0.45 7.75 0.76
N SER A 147 -0.60 9.07 0.81
CA SER A 147 -0.28 9.87 2.00
C SER A 147 -1.50 10.56 2.57
N MET A 148 -1.43 10.92 3.84
CA MET A 148 -2.44 11.72 4.50
C MET A 148 -2.26 13.21 4.15
N GLY A 149 -3.34 13.91 3.85
CA GLY A 149 -3.30 15.30 3.42
C GLY A 149 -3.18 16.28 4.58
N ILE A 150 -3.81 15.96 5.71
CA ILE A 150 -3.83 16.80 6.90
C ILE A 150 -2.64 16.44 7.82
N ALA A 151 -2.54 15.18 8.24
CA ALA A 151 -1.51 14.69 9.14
C ALA A 151 -0.18 14.37 8.44
N GLY A 152 -0.19 14.16 7.11
CA GLY A 152 0.98 13.74 6.35
C GLY A 152 2.05 14.82 6.23
N THR A 153 3.31 14.40 6.38
CA THR A 153 4.47 15.29 6.13
C THR A 153 4.61 15.62 4.65
N GLU A 154 5.22 16.76 4.31
CA GLU A 154 5.47 17.16 2.91
C GLU A 154 6.29 16.09 2.18
N VAL A 155 7.25 15.46 2.86
CA VAL A 155 8.06 14.37 2.29
C VAL A 155 7.19 13.15 1.90
N ALA A 156 6.22 12.78 2.75
CA ALA A 156 5.30 11.71 2.44
C ALA A 156 4.38 12.06 1.27
N LYS A 157 3.90 13.31 1.21
CA LYS A 157 3.07 13.80 0.09
C LYS A 157 3.82 13.80 -1.23
N GLU A 158 5.06 14.28 -1.25
CA GLU A 158 5.91 14.27 -2.45
C GLU A 158 6.29 12.85 -2.92
N ALA A 159 6.40 11.91 -1.98
CA ALA A 159 6.70 10.51 -2.28
C ALA A 159 5.47 9.71 -2.77
N SER A 160 4.27 10.25 -2.61
CA SER A 160 3.01 9.55 -2.87
C SER A 160 2.42 9.89 -4.22
N ALA A 161 1.72 8.92 -4.82
CA ALA A 161 0.97 9.13 -6.04
C ALA A 161 -0.42 9.74 -5.78
N ILE A 162 -0.98 9.51 -4.59
CA ILE A 162 -2.32 9.95 -4.18
C ILE A 162 -2.25 10.54 -2.77
N VAL A 163 -2.84 11.71 -2.58
CA VAL A 163 -2.96 12.37 -1.27
C VAL A 163 -4.41 12.33 -0.82
N LEU A 164 -4.67 11.77 0.37
CA LEU A 164 -6.01 11.66 0.96
C LEU A 164 -6.30 12.94 1.74
N MET A 165 -7.15 13.80 1.21
CA MET A 165 -7.43 15.12 1.79
C MET A 165 -8.25 15.07 3.09
N ASP A 166 -8.90 13.95 3.38
CA ASP A 166 -9.75 13.72 4.55
C ASP A 166 -9.10 12.84 5.62
N ASP A 167 -7.84 12.41 5.40
CA ASP A 167 -7.09 11.48 6.25
C ASP A 167 -7.87 10.20 6.64
N ASN A 168 -8.83 9.81 5.81
CA ASN A 168 -9.69 8.68 6.06
C ASN A 168 -9.20 7.44 5.28
N PHE A 169 -8.85 6.38 6.01
CA PHE A 169 -8.44 5.12 5.40
C PHE A 169 -9.52 4.53 4.46
N ALA A 170 -10.80 4.76 4.74
CA ALA A 170 -11.89 4.30 3.87
C ALA A 170 -11.86 4.95 2.47
N SER A 171 -11.25 6.12 2.32
CA SER A 171 -11.10 6.81 1.03
C SER A 171 -10.14 6.08 0.09
N ILE A 172 -9.23 5.25 0.63
CA ILE A 172 -8.39 4.33 -0.17
C ILE A 172 -9.26 3.34 -0.94
N LEU A 173 -10.33 2.82 -0.31
CA LEU A 173 -11.28 1.92 -0.99
C LEU A 173 -11.96 2.61 -2.16
N THR A 174 -12.36 3.86 -1.98
CA THR A 174 -12.98 4.64 -3.04
C THR A 174 -12.00 4.81 -4.21
N ALA A 175 -10.75 5.16 -3.94
CA ALA A 175 -9.71 5.25 -4.96
C ALA A 175 -9.47 3.90 -5.67
N LEU A 176 -9.45 2.79 -4.92
CA LEU A 176 -9.30 1.44 -5.47
C LEU A 176 -10.48 1.07 -6.39
N MET A 177 -11.71 1.34 -5.97
CA MET A 177 -12.93 1.08 -6.76
C MET A 177 -12.92 1.89 -8.07
N TRP A 178 -12.62 3.18 -7.99
CA TRP A 178 -12.52 4.03 -9.17
C TRP A 178 -11.38 3.58 -10.10
N GLY A 179 -10.21 3.27 -9.55
CA GLY A 179 -9.08 2.76 -10.33
C GLY A 179 -9.42 1.49 -11.10
N ARG A 180 -10.09 0.54 -10.46
CA ARG A 180 -10.58 -0.69 -11.12
C ARG A 180 -11.63 -0.38 -12.18
N ALA A 181 -12.60 0.48 -11.90
CA ALA A 181 -13.64 0.86 -12.86
C ALA A 181 -13.04 1.55 -14.10
N VAL A 182 -12.08 2.46 -13.91
CA VAL A 182 -11.37 3.12 -15.01
C VAL A 182 -10.58 2.11 -15.83
N ASN A 183 -9.85 1.20 -15.20
CA ASN A 183 -9.08 0.16 -15.88
C ASN A 183 -10.00 -0.76 -16.72
N ASP A 184 -11.15 -1.15 -16.18
CA ASP A 184 -12.15 -1.94 -16.91
C ASP A 184 -12.76 -1.18 -18.09
N ALA A 185 -13.03 0.11 -17.91
CA ALA A 185 -13.53 0.96 -18.99
C ALA A 185 -12.50 1.10 -20.13
N VAL A 186 -11.22 1.36 -19.78
CA VAL A 186 -10.14 1.43 -20.76
C VAL A 186 -9.94 0.09 -21.47
N ARG A 187 -9.98 -1.01 -20.76
CA ARG A 187 -9.87 -2.36 -21.34
C ARG A 187 -10.97 -2.65 -22.34
N LYS A 188 -12.22 -2.35 -21.99
CA LYS A 188 -13.38 -2.51 -22.87
C LYS A 188 -13.30 -1.60 -24.09
N PHE A 189 -12.89 -0.36 -23.90
CA PHE A 189 -12.68 0.59 -24.99
C PHE A 189 -11.62 0.10 -25.97
N LEU A 190 -10.46 -0.33 -25.47
CA LEU A 190 -9.39 -0.86 -26.33
C LEU A 190 -9.83 -2.13 -27.08
N GLN A 191 -10.51 -3.05 -26.41
CA GLN A 191 -11.04 -4.24 -27.04
C GLN A 191 -12.01 -3.89 -28.18
N PHE A 192 -12.93 -2.98 -27.92
CA PHE A 192 -13.87 -2.49 -28.92
C PHE A 192 -13.15 -1.84 -30.11
N GLN A 193 -12.25 -0.89 -29.82
CA GLN A 193 -11.51 -0.15 -30.86
C GLN A 193 -10.66 -1.08 -31.75
N ILE A 194 -9.97 -2.05 -31.15
CA ILE A 194 -9.19 -3.03 -31.92
C ILE A 194 -10.10 -3.89 -32.79
N THR A 195 -11.24 -4.35 -32.25
CA THR A 195 -12.21 -5.17 -33.00
C THR A 195 -12.73 -4.42 -34.19
N VAL A 196 -13.13 -3.16 -34.02
CA VAL A 196 -13.62 -2.32 -35.14
C VAL A 196 -12.55 -2.13 -36.20
N ASN A 197 -11.32 -1.82 -35.81
CA ASN A 197 -10.22 -1.63 -36.75
C ASN A 197 -9.89 -2.90 -37.54
N ILE A 198 -9.81 -4.05 -36.88
CA ILE A 198 -9.57 -5.34 -37.55
C ILE A 198 -10.70 -5.66 -38.52
N THR A 199 -11.95 -5.47 -38.11
CA THR A 199 -13.12 -5.71 -38.95
C THR A 199 -13.12 -4.80 -40.19
N ALA A 200 -12.82 -3.51 -40.01
CA ALA A 200 -12.73 -2.55 -41.09
C ALA A 200 -11.65 -2.92 -42.13
N VAL A 201 -10.46 -3.32 -41.66
CA VAL A 201 -9.35 -3.76 -42.52
C VAL A 201 -9.74 -5.03 -43.27
N LEU A 202 -10.30 -6.04 -42.58
CA LEU A 202 -10.73 -7.29 -43.21
C LEU A 202 -11.84 -7.05 -44.26
N LEU A 203 -12.83 -6.24 -43.94
CA LEU A 203 -13.90 -5.88 -44.89
C LEU A 203 -13.33 -5.20 -46.12
N THR A 204 -12.43 -4.23 -45.94
CA THR A 204 -11.79 -3.53 -47.06
C THR A 204 -10.95 -4.47 -47.91
N PHE A 205 -10.19 -5.34 -47.28
CA PHE A 205 -9.33 -6.33 -47.96
C PHE A 205 -10.19 -7.32 -48.75
N ILE A 206 -11.16 -7.97 -48.10
CA ILE A 206 -12.03 -8.97 -48.76
C ILE A 206 -12.81 -8.34 -49.90
N SER A 207 -13.37 -7.15 -49.72
CA SER A 207 -14.11 -6.46 -50.79
C SER A 207 -13.21 -6.11 -51.96
N SER A 208 -11.98 -5.68 -51.73
CA SER A 208 -11.06 -5.34 -52.81
C SER A 208 -10.60 -6.56 -53.60
N VAL A 209 -10.49 -7.74 -52.97
CA VAL A 209 -10.12 -8.99 -53.64
C VAL A 209 -11.30 -9.62 -54.36
N ALA A 210 -12.51 -9.49 -53.80
CA ALA A 210 -13.74 -10.09 -54.37
C ALA A 210 -14.33 -9.28 -55.55
N ASP A 211 -14.11 -7.97 -55.58
CA ASP A 211 -14.59 -7.11 -56.65
C ASP A 211 -13.57 -7.06 -57.82
N SER A 212 -14.02 -7.45 -59.01
CA SER A 212 -13.23 -7.38 -60.24
C SER A 212 -12.77 -5.95 -60.60
N GLN A 213 -13.39 -4.92 -60.07
CA GLN A 213 -13.04 -3.51 -60.25
C GLN A 213 -12.18 -2.94 -59.11
N MET A 214 -11.79 -3.76 -58.12
CA MET A 214 -11.00 -3.36 -56.95
C MET A 214 -11.58 -2.18 -56.16
N ARG A 215 -12.92 -2.07 -56.11
CA ARG A 215 -13.59 -1.01 -55.37
C ARG A 215 -13.73 -1.38 -53.90
N SER A 216 -13.27 -0.49 -53.04
CA SER A 216 -13.46 -0.64 -51.56
C SER A 216 -14.94 -0.32 -51.24
N VAL A 217 -15.58 -1.19 -50.45
CA VAL A 217 -16.93 -0.99 -49.92
C VAL A 217 -17.01 0.22 -48.99
N LEU A 218 -15.92 0.48 -48.24
CA LEU A 218 -15.82 1.61 -47.35
C LEU A 218 -14.90 2.68 -47.91
N THR A 219 -15.40 3.90 -48.03
CA THR A 219 -14.57 5.06 -48.39
C THR A 219 -13.73 5.50 -47.16
N ALA A 220 -12.60 6.17 -47.41
CA ALA A 220 -11.74 6.70 -46.33
C ALA A 220 -12.51 7.59 -45.35
N VAL A 221 -13.48 8.37 -45.83
CA VAL A 221 -14.34 9.22 -45.01
C VAL A 221 -15.23 8.40 -44.08
N GLN A 222 -15.81 7.30 -44.58
CA GLN A 222 -16.64 6.39 -43.76
C GLN A 222 -15.82 5.67 -42.67
N LEU A 223 -14.61 5.23 -42.98
CA LEU A 223 -13.68 4.67 -42.00
C LEU A 223 -13.32 5.68 -40.90
N LEU A 224 -13.10 6.93 -41.31
CA LEU A 224 -12.78 8.01 -40.38
C LEU A 224 -13.99 8.35 -39.47
N TRP A 225 -15.19 8.32 -40.00
CA TRP A 225 -16.44 8.48 -39.27
C TRP A 225 -16.65 7.38 -38.23
N ILE A 226 -16.42 6.13 -38.58
CA ILE A 226 -16.52 5.00 -37.66
C ILE A 226 -15.56 5.20 -36.48
N ASN A 227 -14.31 5.61 -36.73
CA ASN A 227 -13.30 5.83 -35.66
C ASN A 227 -13.54 7.10 -34.84
N LEU A 228 -14.25 8.12 -35.36
CA LEU A 228 -14.45 9.39 -34.68
C LEU A 228 -15.74 9.42 -33.82
N ILE A 229 -16.79 8.70 -34.23
CA ILE A 229 -18.10 8.73 -33.56
C ILE A 229 -18.18 7.69 -32.44
N MET A 230 -17.37 6.62 -32.48
CA MET A 230 -17.29 5.58 -31.46
C MET A 230 -16.16 5.83 -30.50
#